data_4503b99aace131db70fb29a953dd8531
#
_entry.id   4503b99aace131db70fb29a953dd8531
#
_cell.length_a   1.000
_cell.length_b   1.000
_cell.length_c   1.000
_cell.angle_alpha   90.00
_cell.angle_beta   90.00
_cell.angle_gamma   90.00
#
_symmetry.space_group_name_H-M   'P 1'
#
loop_
_entity.id
_entity.type
_entity.pdbx_description
1 polymer ?
#
loop_
_entity_poly.entity_id
_entity_poly.type
_entity_poly.pdbx_seq_one_letter_code
_entity_poly.pdbx_strand_id
1 'polypeptide(L)'
;GLYILYSIVRINSILNKNEVKECNIKFNYDIEHKILKDLYNFPNVIDSLLQSNEPAVLTKYIFNLTQKFSKFYEEVNVNNEEDEDLKQSRLKLLQATKTVLTNALEILGISTIDKM
;
A
#
# COMPACT_ATOMS: atom_id res chain seq x y z
N GLY A 1 -1.46 6.47 12.16
CA GLY A 1 -0.39 6.63 13.02
C GLY A 1 1.00 6.34 12.49
N LEU A 2 1.86 5.99 13.43
CA LEU A 2 3.27 5.76 13.16
C LEU A 2 3.52 4.66 12.13
N TYR A 3 2.70 3.59 12.15
CA TYR A 3 2.90 2.46 11.24
C TYR A 3 2.75 2.84 9.78
N ILE A 4 1.81 3.72 9.47
CA ILE A 4 1.60 4.15 8.09
C ILE A 4 2.79 5.00 7.61
N LEU A 5 3.33 5.86 8.47
CA LEU A 5 4.50 6.67 8.15
C LEU A 5 5.74 5.81 7.93
N TYR A 6 5.98 4.81 8.78
CA TYR A 6 7.09 3.88 8.59
C TYR A 6 6.97 3.11 7.30
N SER A 7 5.74 2.68 6.95
CA SER A 7 5.50 1.98 5.69
C SER A 7 5.85 2.87 4.50
N ILE A 8 5.42 4.12 4.51
CA ILE A 8 5.70 5.06 3.43
C ILE A 8 7.20 5.32 3.31
N VAL A 9 7.91 5.48 4.43
CA VAL A 9 9.37 5.70 4.43
C VAL A 9 10.09 4.50 3.82
N ARG A 10 9.70 3.29 4.21
CA ARG A 10 10.30 2.07 3.66
C ARG A 10 10.04 1.91 2.17
N ILE A 11 8.82 2.20 1.73
CA ILE A 11 8.48 2.17 0.32
C ILE A 11 9.33 3.19 -0.46
N ASN A 12 9.42 4.41 0.04
CA ASN A 12 10.22 5.45 -0.59
C ASN A 12 11.68 5.06 -0.70
N SER A 13 12.22 4.42 0.34
CA SER A 13 13.62 3.95 0.32
C SER A 13 13.85 2.97 -0.83
N ILE A 14 12.93 2.02 -1.04
CA ILE A 14 13.04 1.06 -2.13
C ILE A 14 12.88 1.75 -3.48
N LEU A 15 11.88 2.61 -3.64
CA LEU A 15 11.62 3.29 -4.90
C LEU A 15 12.77 4.22 -5.29
N ASN A 16 13.40 4.88 -4.31
CA ASN A 16 14.52 5.78 -4.58
C ASN A 16 15.79 5.07 -5.03
N LYS A 17 15.94 3.80 -4.71
CA LYS A 17 17.10 2.99 -5.11
C LYS A 17 16.92 2.31 -6.45
N ASN A 18 15.74 2.38 -7.04
CA ASN A 18 15.42 1.63 -8.24
C ASN A 18 14.70 2.52 -9.24
N GLU A 19 14.83 2.16 -10.52
CA GLU A 19 14.09 2.82 -11.59
C GLU A 19 12.90 1.95 -11.98
N VAL A 20 11.70 2.54 -12.03
CA VAL A 20 10.49 1.81 -12.42
C VAL A 20 10.40 1.81 -13.95
N LYS A 21 10.27 0.62 -14.52
CA LYS A 21 10.22 0.41 -15.97
C LYS A 21 9.01 -0.44 -16.35
N GLU A 22 8.66 -0.42 -17.62
CA GLU A 22 7.62 -1.30 -18.15
C GLU A 22 8.03 -2.76 -17.99
N CYS A 23 7.05 -3.62 -17.72
CA CYS A 23 7.28 -5.05 -17.55
C CYS A 23 5.99 -5.82 -17.76
N ASN A 24 6.11 -7.14 -17.90
CA ASN A 24 4.97 -8.03 -17.76
C ASN A 24 4.71 -8.25 -16.29
N ILE A 25 3.45 -8.14 -15.88
CA ILE A 25 3.08 -8.29 -14.47
C ILE A 25 3.26 -9.75 -14.03
N LYS A 26 4.03 -9.94 -12.97
CA LYS A 26 4.39 -11.26 -12.47
C LYS A 26 4.59 -11.21 -10.97
N PHE A 27 3.90 -12.07 -10.25
CA PHE A 27 4.04 -12.22 -8.80
C PHE A 27 4.16 -13.70 -8.45
N ASN A 28 4.93 -14.03 -7.41
CA ASN A 28 5.11 -15.42 -6.99
C ASN A 28 5.00 -15.65 -5.49
N TYR A 29 4.71 -14.61 -4.70
CA TYR A 29 4.45 -14.75 -3.26
C TYR A 29 2.99 -14.46 -2.96
N ASP A 30 2.42 -15.25 -2.05
CA ASP A 30 1.03 -15.09 -1.64
C ASP A 30 0.75 -13.68 -1.09
N ILE A 31 1.70 -13.14 -0.33
CA ILE A 31 1.54 -11.79 0.24
C ILE A 31 1.38 -10.72 -0.83
N GLU A 32 2.00 -10.88 -1.99
CA GLU A 32 1.87 -9.96 -3.11
C GLU A 32 0.43 -9.90 -3.62
N HIS A 33 -0.18 -11.08 -3.76
CA HIS A 33 -1.58 -11.18 -4.19
C HIS A 33 -2.54 -10.59 -3.16
N LYS A 34 -2.25 -10.78 -1.88
CA LYS A 34 -3.08 -10.22 -0.80
C LYS A 34 -3.05 -8.69 -0.80
N ILE A 35 -1.87 -8.11 -0.99
CA ILE A 35 -1.74 -6.66 -1.09
C ILE A 35 -2.50 -6.15 -2.32
N LEU A 36 -2.32 -6.80 -3.45
CA LEU A 36 -3.00 -6.41 -4.69
C LEU A 36 -4.52 -6.42 -4.51
N LYS A 37 -5.05 -7.45 -3.85
CA LYS A 37 -6.48 -7.55 -3.55
C LYS A 37 -6.96 -6.38 -2.69
N ASP A 38 -6.19 -6.01 -1.66
CA ASP A 38 -6.52 -4.88 -0.81
C ASP A 38 -6.51 -3.56 -1.60
N LEU A 39 -5.55 -3.38 -2.50
CA LEU A 39 -5.50 -2.19 -3.34
C LEU A 39 -6.73 -2.08 -4.24
N TYR A 40 -7.16 -3.18 -4.83
CA TYR A 40 -8.38 -3.21 -5.63
C TYR A 40 -9.63 -2.91 -4.81
N ASN A 41 -9.61 -3.25 -3.51
CA ASN A 41 -10.75 -3.05 -2.63
C ASN A 41 -10.84 -1.63 -2.08
N PHE A 42 -9.83 -0.80 -2.27
CA PHE A 42 -9.81 0.55 -1.69
C PHE A 42 -11.03 1.40 -2.08
N PRO A 43 -11.47 1.45 -3.35
CA PRO A 43 -12.66 2.22 -3.70
C PRO A 43 -13.91 1.77 -2.94
N ASN A 44 -14.06 0.47 -2.69
CA ASN A 44 -15.19 -0.06 -1.91
C ASN A 44 -15.12 0.40 -0.45
N VAL A 45 -13.92 0.49 0.11
CA VAL A 45 -13.71 1.00 1.47
C VAL A 45 -14.12 2.46 1.55
N ILE A 46 -13.76 3.26 0.55
CA ILE A 46 -14.16 4.67 0.49
C ILE A 46 -15.69 4.79 0.39
N ASP A 47 -16.33 3.96 -0.43
CA ASP A 47 -17.80 3.97 -0.53
C ASP A 47 -18.45 3.63 0.82
N SER A 48 -17.91 2.65 1.54
CA SER A 48 -18.40 2.28 2.87
C SER A 48 -18.23 3.44 3.85
N LEU A 49 -17.09 4.13 3.79
CA LEU A 49 -16.83 5.30 4.64
C LEU A 49 -17.86 6.40 4.38
N LEU A 50 -18.15 6.68 3.11
CA LEU A 50 -19.10 7.72 2.73
C LEU A 50 -20.52 7.39 3.19
N GLN A 51 -20.90 6.11 3.17
CA GLN A 51 -22.22 5.67 3.60
C GLN A 51 -22.38 5.64 5.11
N SER A 52 -21.37 5.13 5.82
CA SER A 52 -21.43 4.96 7.28
C SER A 52 -20.98 6.21 8.03
N ASN A 53 -20.17 7.04 7.42
CA ASN A 53 -19.54 8.20 8.05
C ASN A 53 -18.72 7.81 9.28
N GLU A 54 -18.13 6.60 9.27
CA GLU A 54 -17.32 6.10 10.38
C GLU A 54 -15.85 5.96 9.97
N PRO A 55 -14.98 6.83 10.49
CA PRO A 55 -13.54 6.77 10.15
C PRO A 55 -12.88 5.43 10.51
N ALA A 56 -13.45 4.68 11.45
CA ALA A 56 -12.92 3.38 11.86
C ALA A 56 -12.80 2.39 10.69
N VAL A 57 -13.69 2.49 9.69
CA VAL A 57 -13.64 1.65 8.49
C VAL A 57 -12.32 1.85 7.76
N LEU A 58 -11.93 3.09 7.58
CA LEU A 58 -10.68 3.42 6.87
C LEU A 58 -9.46 3.13 7.74
N THR A 59 -9.51 3.42 9.03
CA THR A 59 -8.40 3.14 9.95
C THR A 59 -8.08 1.65 9.98
N LYS A 60 -9.10 0.82 10.04
CA LYS A 60 -8.92 -0.64 10.02
C LYS A 60 -8.31 -1.11 8.71
N TYR A 61 -8.76 -0.56 7.60
CA TYR A 61 -8.21 -0.89 6.28
C TYR A 61 -6.71 -0.54 6.20
N ILE A 62 -6.34 0.66 6.64
CA ILE A 62 -4.95 1.11 6.66
C ILE A 62 -4.11 0.20 7.53
N PHE A 63 -4.59 -0.13 8.73
CA PHE A 63 -3.86 -1.02 9.63
C PHE A 63 -3.58 -2.37 8.97
N ASN A 64 -4.60 -2.96 8.36
CA ASN A 64 -4.46 -4.26 7.70
C ASN A 64 -3.49 -4.19 6.52
N LEU A 65 -3.55 -3.12 5.74
CA LEU A 65 -2.65 -2.94 4.59
C LEU A 65 -1.20 -2.77 5.05
N THR A 66 -0.97 -1.98 6.10
CA THR A 66 0.40 -1.81 6.63
C THR A 66 0.95 -3.09 7.21
N GLN A 67 0.11 -3.93 7.83
CA GLN A 67 0.54 -5.25 8.32
C GLN A 67 0.96 -6.15 7.18
N LYS A 68 0.21 -6.16 6.09
CA LYS A 68 0.54 -6.93 4.90
C LYS A 68 1.83 -6.42 4.25
N PHE A 69 2.01 -5.11 4.19
CA PHE A 69 3.24 -4.53 3.70
C PHE A 69 4.44 -4.94 4.55
N SER A 70 4.31 -4.93 5.88
CA SER A 70 5.39 -5.35 6.78
C SER A 70 5.82 -6.80 6.49
N LYS A 71 4.84 -7.67 6.28
CA LYS A 71 5.13 -9.06 5.92
C LYS A 71 5.83 -9.16 4.57
N PHE A 72 5.37 -8.41 3.59
CA PHE A 72 6.01 -8.32 2.28
C PHE A 72 7.46 -7.85 2.43
N TYR A 73 7.68 -6.82 3.21
CA TYR A 73 9.00 -6.23 3.41
C TYR A 73 9.99 -7.24 4.00
N GLU A 74 9.51 -8.10 4.92
CA GLU A 74 10.33 -9.13 5.54
C GLU A 74 10.60 -10.31 4.63
N GLU A 75 9.61 -10.74 3.85
CA GLU A 75 9.69 -11.97 3.06
C GLU A 75 10.27 -11.78 1.66
N VAL A 76 10.10 -10.59 1.07
CA VAL A 76 10.39 -10.36 -0.34
C VAL A 76 11.53 -9.37 -0.48
N ASN A 77 12.59 -9.77 -1.18
CA ASN A 77 13.72 -8.87 -1.46
C ASN A 77 13.54 -8.25 -2.84
N VAL A 78 13.16 -6.98 -2.87
CA VAL A 78 12.93 -6.27 -4.14
C VAL A 78 14.23 -5.84 -4.78
N ASN A 79 15.16 -5.29 -3.99
CA ASN A 79 16.39 -4.68 -4.52
C ASN A 79 17.29 -5.68 -5.22
N ASN A 80 17.35 -6.92 -4.73
CA ASN A 80 18.26 -7.96 -5.23
C ASN A 80 17.56 -9.00 -6.10
N GLU A 81 16.32 -8.76 -6.50
CA GLU A 81 15.60 -9.68 -7.37
C GLU A 81 16.22 -9.68 -8.76
N GLU A 82 16.61 -10.86 -9.25
CA GLU A 82 17.24 -11.00 -10.58
C GLU A 82 16.22 -11.09 -11.71
N ASP A 83 15.01 -11.58 -11.43
CA ASP A 83 13.94 -11.63 -12.43
C ASP A 83 13.38 -10.23 -12.60
N GLU A 84 13.65 -9.62 -13.75
CA GLU A 84 13.28 -8.22 -14.01
C GLU A 84 11.77 -8.00 -13.96
N ASP A 85 10.96 -8.93 -14.47
CA ASP A 85 9.51 -8.79 -14.42
C ASP A 85 8.99 -8.84 -12.98
N LEU A 86 9.52 -9.72 -12.15
CA LEU A 86 9.19 -9.77 -10.73
C LEU A 86 9.58 -8.48 -10.02
N LYS A 87 10.80 -8.02 -10.26
CA LYS A 87 11.29 -6.79 -9.62
C LYS A 87 10.43 -5.60 -9.98
N GLN A 88 10.17 -5.41 -11.26
CA GLN A 88 9.38 -4.28 -11.74
C GLN A 88 7.92 -4.37 -11.28
N SER A 89 7.34 -5.57 -11.26
CA SER A 89 5.98 -5.78 -10.75
C SER A 89 5.90 -5.36 -9.28
N ARG A 90 6.90 -5.73 -8.49
CA ARG A 90 6.97 -5.37 -7.07
C ARG A 90 7.14 -3.87 -6.87
N LEU A 91 7.95 -3.22 -7.69
CA LEU A 91 8.10 -1.75 -7.63
C LEU A 91 6.78 -1.06 -7.93
N LYS A 92 6.04 -1.54 -8.93
CA LYS A 92 4.71 -0.99 -9.26
C LYS A 92 3.71 -1.23 -8.15
N LEU A 93 3.76 -2.41 -7.52
CA LEU A 93 2.91 -2.72 -6.36
C LEU A 93 3.19 -1.75 -5.22
N LEU A 94 4.45 -1.43 -4.97
CA LEU A 94 4.85 -0.49 -3.92
C LEU A 94 4.41 0.94 -4.25
N GLN A 95 4.50 1.36 -5.50
CA GLN A 95 3.98 2.68 -5.92
C GLN A 95 2.48 2.78 -5.64
N ALA A 96 1.73 1.75 -6.02
CA ALA A 96 0.28 1.73 -5.80
C ALA A 96 -0.06 1.72 -4.31
N THR A 97 0.68 0.96 -3.53
CA THR A 97 0.50 0.91 -2.07
C THR A 97 0.74 2.28 -1.45
N LYS A 98 1.82 2.95 -1.85
CA LYS A 98 2.12 4.30 -1.39
C LYS A 98 1.00 5.27 -1.72
N THR A 99 0.49 5.22 -2.94
CA THR A 99 -0.60 6.09 -3.39
C THR A 99 -1.84 5.90 -2.52
N VAL A 100 -2.23 4.64 -2.28
CA VAL A 100 -3.39 4.34 -1.45
C VAL A 100 -3.18 4.82 -0.02
N LEU A 101 -2.01 4.56 0.57
CA LEU A 101 -1.71 4.99 1.94
C LEU A 101 -1.73 6.51 2.06
N THR A 102 -1.15 7.22 1.09
CA THR A 102 -1.13 8.67 1.09
C THR A 102 -2.54 9.26 0.97
N ASN A 103 -3.34 8.70 0.05
CA ASN A 103 -4.72 9.14 -0.14
C ASN A 103 -5.57 8.86 1.10
N ALA A 104 -5.37 7.70 1.73
CA ALA A 104 -6.09 7.35 2.95
C ALA A 104 -5.76 8.30 4.10
N LEU A 105 -4.48 8.69 4.23
CA LEU A 105 -4.06 9.68 5.24
C LEU A 105 -4.75 11.02 5.03
N GLU A 106 -4.83 11.49 3.79
CA GLU A 106 -5.50 12.75 3.47
C GLU A 106 -6.97 12.70 3.86
N ILE A 107 -7.65 11.60 3.52
CA ILE A 107 -9.06 11.42 3.85
C ILE A 107 -9.28 11.40 5.36
N LEU A 108 -8.43 10.71 6.12
CA LEU A 108 -8.49 10.68 7.58
C LEU A 108 -8.24 12.06 8.19
N GLY A 109 -7.29 12.80 7.62
CA GLY A 109 -7.00 14.17 8.06
C GLY A 109 -8.20 15.08 7.91
N ILE A 110 -8.87 15.02 6.77
CA ILE A 110 -10.08 15.79 6.50
C ILE A 110 -11.20 15.39 7.48
N SER A 111 -11.41 14.07 7.65
CA SER A 111 -12.44 13.56 8.57
C SER A 111 -12.19 14.01 10.01
N THR A 112 -10.93 14.02 10.43
CA THR A 112 -10.53 14.45 11.78
C THR A 112 -10.81 15.95 11.97
N ILE A 113 -10.49 16.76 10.96
CA ILE A 113 -10.76 18.21 10.99
C ILE A 113 -12.24 18.48 11.07
N ASP A 114 -13.05 17.78 10.28
CA ASP A 114 -14.49 17.95 10.25
C ASP A 114 -15.16 17.62 11.59
N LYS A 115 -14.54 16.76 12.40
CA LYS A 115 -15.05 16.40 13.71
C LYS A 115 -14.68 17.37 14.82
N MET A 116 -13.78 18.26 14.53
CA MET A 116 -13.34 19.27 15.49
C MET A 116 -14.23 20.50 15.42
#